data_3c230a8cc1cd135fd67e9d81e6e4a6db
#
_entry.id   3c230a8cc1cd135fd67e9d81e6e4a6db
#
_cell.length_a   1.000
_cell.length_b   1.000
_cell.length_c   1.000
_cell.angle_alpha   90.00
_cell.angle_beta   90.00
_cell.angle_gamma   90.00
#
_symmetry.space_group_name_H-M   'P 1'
#
loop_
_entity.id
_entity.type
_entity.pdbx_description
1 polymer ?
#
loop_
_entity_poly.entity_id
_entity_poly.type
_entity_poly.pdbx_seq_one_letter_code
_entity_poly.pdbx_strand_id
1 'polypeptide(L)'
;MSDFVRQQNSICDFSHSDSWVILSPIEQSIKRKIEKVGTPLKDWDIQINYGIKTGFNEAFIISTEKREGILANCQTEDERKKTAELIRPILRGRDIKRYGYEWAELWLIATFPSRHYNIDEYPAVKQYLLSFGIERLEQTGKIHILSMARK
;
A
#
# COMPACT_ATOMS: atom_id res chain seq x y z
N MET A 1 15.87 17.77 45.03
CA MET A 1 15.71 17.31 43.62
C MET A 1 16.87 16.39 43.38
N SER A 2 16.64 15.12 42.96
CA SER A 2 17.71 14.15 42.84
C SER A 2 18.63 14.51 41.65
N ASP A 3 19.93 14.14 41.76
CA ASP A 3 20.91 14.42 40.72
C ASP A 3 20.53 13.75 39.38
N PHE A 4 19.75 12.66 39.43
CA PHE A 4 19.15 12.04 38.28
C PHE A 4 18.26 13.01 37.47
N VAL A 5 17.38 13.77 38.14
CA VAL A 5 16.51 14.76 37.48
C VAL A 5 17.31 15.90 36.86
N ARG A 6 18.41 16.29 37.48
CA ARG A 6 19.29 17.34 36.94
C ARG A 6 20.06 16.90 35.71
N GLN A 7 20.45 15.63 35.64
CA GLN A 7 21.25 15.09 34.55
C GLN A 7 20.41 14.62 33.36
N GLN A 8 19.13 14.26 33.57
CA GLN A 8 18.25 13.68 32.57
C GLN A 8 17.18 14.63 32.03
N ASN A 9 17.17 15.89 32.46
CA ASN A 9 16.21 16.84 31.92
C ASN A 9 16.68 17.42 30.58
N SER A 10 15.74 17.66 29.69
CA SER A 10 15.95 18.39 28.44
C SER A 10 15.10 19.66 28.44
N ILE A 11 15.71 20.78 28.09
CA ILE A 11 14.98 22.04 27.92
C ILE A 11 14.34 21.99 26.55
N CYS A 12 13.01 22.00 26.50
CA CYS A 12 12.24 21.99 25.28
C CYS A 12 11.50 23.32 25.13
N ASP A 13 11.49 23.87 23.93
CA ASP A 13 10.69 25.03 23.56
C ASP A 13 9.36 24.55 22.94
N PHE A 14 8.26 24.92 23.60
CA PHE A 14 6.88 24.58 23.19
C PHE A 14 6.13 25.82 22.69
N SER A 15 6.83 26.86 22.27
CA SER A 15 6.24 28.13 21.83
C SER A 15 5.53 28.04 20.48
N HIS A 16 5.78 26.96 19.69
CA HIS A 16 5.21 26.74 18.39
C HIS A 16 4.16 25.62 18.38
N SER A 17 3.20 25.72 17.47
CA SER A 17 2.12 24.73 17.29
C SER A 17 2.57 23.46 16.55
N ASP A 18 3.84 23.36 16.22
CA ASP A 18 4.41 22.20 15.51
C ASP A 18 4.44 20.95 16.40
N SER A 19 4.63 19.82 15.77
CA SER A 19 4.73 18.51 16.44
C SER A 19 5.85 18.53 17.49
N TRP A 20 5.51 18.25 18.73
CA TRP A 20 6.48 18.27 19.82
C TRP A 20 7.37 17.05 19.78
N VAL A 21 8.67 17.29 19.76
CA VAL A 21 9.68 16.23 19.82
C VAL A 21 10.64 16.56 20.96
N ILE A 22 10.69 15.68 21.96
CA ILE A 22 11.64 15.82 23.08
C ILE A 22 12.97 15.20 22.65
N LEU A 23 13.97 16.03 22.46
CA LEU A 23 15.30 15.64 21.98
C LEU A 23 16.35 15.99 23.03
N SER A 24 17.38 15.16 23.14
CA SER A 24 18.60 15.49 23.89
C SER A 24 19.32 16.69 23.24
N PRO A 25 20.21 17.40 23.99
CA PRO A 25 20.98 18.52 23.44
C PRO A 25 21.76 18.17 22.16
N ILE A 26 22.30 16.95 22.08
CA ILE A 26 23.02 16.46 20.88
C ILE A 26 22.08 16.32 19.70
N GLU A 27 20.93 15.66 19.88
CA GLU A 27 19.92 15.49 18.83
C GLU A 27 19.36 16.83 18.36
N GLN A 28 19.12 17.78 19.26
CA GLN A 28 18.72 19.15 18.90
C GLN A 28 19.79 19.84 18.05
N SER A 29 21.07 19.67 18.39
CA SER A 29 22.17 20.24 17.60
C SER A 29 22.25 19.63 16.21
N ILE A 30 22.07 18.32 16.10
CA ILE A 30 22.02 17.60 14.82
C ILE A 30 20.82 18.07 13.99
N LYS A 31 19.64 18.13 14.61
CA LYS A 31 18.41 18.63 13.94
C LYS A 31 18.63 20.02 13.36
N ARG A 32 19.13 20.97 14.15
CA ARG A 32 19.40 22.34 13.68
C ARG A 32 20.40 22.38 12.51
N LYS A 33 21.43 21.53 12.52
CA LYS A 33 22.38 21.46 11.41
C LYS A 33 21.72 20.92 10.13
N ILE A 34 20.90 19.86 10.26
CA ILE A 34 20.16 19.30 9.13
C ILE A 34 19.20 20.35 8.56
N GLU A 35 18.43 21.01 9.40
CA GLU A 35 17.47 22.05 8.98
C GLU A 35 18.14 23.24 8.30
N LYS A 36 19.36 23.57 8.69
CA LYS A 36 20.12 24.70 8.10
C LYS A 36 20.63 24.40 6.71
N VAL A 37 21.03 23.15 6.41
CA VAL A 37 21.67 22.77 5.14
C VAL A 37 20.81 21.91 4.24
N GLY A 38 19.80 21.24 4.82
CA GLY A 38 18.91 20.33 4.10
C GLY A 38 17.75 21.06 3.45
N THR A 39 17.25 20.50 2.36
CA THR A 39 15.99 20.91 1.77
C THR A 39 14.88 20.02 2.32
N PRO A 40 13.81 20.58 2.95
CA PRO A 40 12.69 19.79 3.44
C PRO A 40 12.05 18.96 2.34
N LEU A 41 11.64 17.73 2.68
CA LEU A 41 11.06 16.78 1.71
C LEU A 41 9.82 17.35 1.01
N LYS A 42 9.04 18.20 1.68
CA LYS A 42 7.87 18.90 1.13
C LYS A 42 8.21 19.84 -0.03
N ASP A 43 9.45 20.30 -0.09
CA ASP A 43 9.93 21.25 -1.11
C ASP A 43 10.62 20.53 -2.29
N TRP A 44 10.63 19.20 -2.27
CA TRP A 44 11.13 18.38 -3.37
C TRP A 44 10.04 18.17 -4.42
N ASP A 45 10.42 18.08 -5.68
CA ASP A 45 9.50 17.69 -6.77
C ASP A 45 9.30 16.17 -6.76
N ILE A 46 8.61 15.68 -5.74
CA ILE A 46 8.30 14.25 -5.55
C ILE A 46 6.84 14.04 -5.15
N GLN A 47 6.30 12.91 -5.56
CA GLN A 47 5.02 12.42 -5.08
C GLN A 47 5.24 11.32 -4.03
N ILE A 48 4.66 11.51 -2.85
CA ILE A 48 4.64 10.49 -1.79
C ILE A 48 3.26 9.86 -1.76
N ASN A 49 3.17 8.62 -2.19
CA ASN A 49 1.93 7.87 -2.22
C ASN A 49 1.90 6.83 -1.09
N TYR A 50 0.71 6.56 -0.58
CA TYR A 50 0.50 5.43 0.32
C TYR A 50 0.70 4.11 -0.43
N GLY A 51 1.09 3.06 0.31
CA GLY A 51 1.07 1.70 -0.22
C GLY A 51 -0.33 1.25 -0.61
N ILE A 52 -0.41 0.18 -1.39
CA ILE A 52 -1.66 -0.37 -1.88
C ILE A 52 -2.49 -0.90 -0.70
N LYS A 53 -3.74 -0.43 -0.60
CA LYS A 53 -4.74 -0.92 0.35
C LYS A 53 -5.81 -1.66 -0.43
N THR A 54 -5.89 -2.97 -0.28
CA THR A 54 -6.85 -3.81 -1.01
C THR A 54 -8.20 -3.89 -0.32
N GLY A 55 -8.29 -3.55 0.97
CA GLY A 55 -9.49 -3.80 1.80
C GLY A 55 -9.69 -5.29 2.14
N PHE A 56 -9.39 -6.21 1.22
CA PHE A 56 -9.50 -7.65 1.42
C PHE A 56 -8.30 -8.40 0.79
N ASN A 57 -7.20 -8.47 1.54
CA ASN A 57 -5.94 -9.03 1.06
C ASN A 57 -6.06 -10.47 0.55
N GLU A 58 -6.84 -11.32 1.22
CA GLU A 58 -7.01 -12.73 0.86
C GLU A 58 -7.59 -12.94 -0.55
N ALA A 59 -8.45 -12.01 -0.99
CA ALA A 59 -9.04 -12.07 -2.32
C ALA A 59 -8.16 -11.41 -3.39
N PHE A 60 -7.42 -10.35 -3.05
CA PHE A 60 -6.70 -9.54 -4.03
C PHE A 60 -5.19 -9.83 -4.11
N ILE A 61 -4.59 -10.43 -3.07
CA ILE A 61 -3.19 -10.84 -3.09
C ILE A 61 -3.13 -12.35 -3.20
N ILE A 62 -2.70 -12.85 -4.35
CA ILE A 62 -2.74 -14.26 -4.72
C ILE A 62 -1.35 -14.83 -4.99
N SER A 63 -1.20 -16.15 -4.87
CA SER A 63 0.03 -16.86 -5.24
C SER A 63 0.15 -17.02 -6.76
N THR A 64 1.34 -17.39 -7.23
CA THR A 64 1.57 -17.73 -8.63
C THR A 64 0.68 -18.87 -9.09
N GLU A 65 0.52 -19.91 -8.28
CA GLU A 65 -0.37 -21.04 -8.58
C GLU A 65 -1.84 -20.58 -8.82
N LYS A 66 -2.33 -19.71 -7.93
CA LYS A 66 -3.69 -19.17 -8.06
C LYS A 66 -3.83 -18.28 -9.30
N ARG A 67 -2.81 -17.49 -9.61
CA ARG A 67 -2.77 -16.70 -10.85
C ARG A 67 -2.87 -17.58 -12.09
N GLU A 68 -2.05 -18.62 -12.16
CA GLU A 68 -2.08 -19.55 -13.30
C GLU A 68 -3.44 -20.25 -13.42
N GLY A 69 -4.07 -20.62 -12.30
CA GLY A 69 -5.43 -21.17 -12.29
C GLY A 69 -6.48 -20.19 -12.85
N ILE A 70 -6.39 -18.90 -12.51
CA ILE A 70 -7.29 -17.87 -13.06
C ILE A 70 -7.05 -17.72 -14.58
N LEU A 71 -5.79 -17.66 -15.01
CA LEU A 71 -5.43 -17.52 -16.42
C LEU A 71 -5.84 -18.76 -17.24
N ALA A 72 -5.81 -19.95 -16.66
CA ALA A 72 -6.27 -21.19 -17.31
C ALA A 72 -7.80 -21.22 -17.48
N ASN A 73 -8.54 -20.52 -16.63
CA ASN A 73 -10.00 -20.42 -16.71
C ASN A 73 -10.50 -19.34 -17.70
N CYS A 74 -9.60 -18.56 -18.28
CA CYS A 74 -9.97 -17.60 -19.34
C CYS A 74 -10.42 -18.36 -20.59
N GLN A 75 -11.54 -17.93 -21.17
CA GLN A 75 -12.15 -18.62 -22.32
C GLN A 75 -11.56 -18.22 -23.68
N THR A 76 -11.01 -16.99 -23.73
CA THR A 76 -10.40 -16.44 -24.95
C THR A 76 -8.98 -15.97 -24.68
N GLU A 77 -8.16 -15.98 -25.74
CA GLU A 77 -6.78 -15.47 -25.64
C GLU A 77 -6.73 -13.95 -25.33
N ASP A 78 -7.73 -13.21 -25.80
CA ASP A 78 -7.86 -11.78 -25.51
C ASP A 78 -8.18 -11.52 -24.02
N GLU A 79 -9.13 -12.29 -23.46
CA GLU A 79 -9.41 -12.27 -22.01
C GLU A 79 -8.16 -12.62 -21.20
N ARG A 80 -7.42 -13.65 -21.62
CA ARG A 80 -6.20 -14.08 -20.94
C ARG A 80 -5.14 -13.00 -20.92
N LYS A 81 -4.91 -12.31 -22.04
CA LYS A 81 -3.97 -11.16 -22.10
C LYS A 81 -4.38 -10.05 -21.18
N LYS A 82 -5.63 -9.60 -21.26
CA LYS A 82 -6.17 -8.54 -20.37
C LYS A 82 -6.08 -8.94 -18.91
N THR A 83 -6.41 -10.19 -18.57
CA THR A 83 -6.31 -10.70 -17.20
C THR A 83 -4.87 -10.76 -16.72
N ALA A 84 -3.92 -11.17 -17.57
CA ALA A 84 -2.51 -11.17 -17.24
C ALA A 84 -1.95 -9.75 -16.95
N GLU A 85 -2.43 -8.74 -17.67
CA GLU A 85 -2.09 -7.33 -17.43
C GLU A 85 -2.73 -6.78 -16.16
N LEU A 86 -3.93 -7.27 -15.79
CA LEU A 86 -4.62 -6.87 -14.57
C LEU A 86 -3.94 -7.44 -13.32
N ILE A 87 -3.39 -8.66 -13.42
CA ILE A 87 -2.73 -9.35 -12.30
C ILE A 87 -1.24 -9.05 -12.32
N ARG A 88 -0.78 -8.19 -11.42
CA ARG A 88 0.60 -7.67 -11.37
C ARG A 88 1.39 -8.20 -10.20
N PRO A 89 2.72 -8.39 -10.33
CA PRO A 89 3.55 -8.76 -9.20
C PRO A 89 3.51 -7.65 -8.13
N ILE A 90 3.53 -8.05 -6.85
CA ILE A 90 3.56 -7.13 -5.71
C ILE A 90 4.73 -7.46 -4.79
N LEU A 91 5.37 -6.42 -4.27
CA LEU A 91 6.33 -6.49 -3.17
C LEU A 91 5.68 -5.94 -1.90
N ARG A 92 5.79 -6.69 -0.82
CA ARG A 92 5.42 -6.21 0.52
C ARG A 92 6.62 -5.51 1.16
N GLY A 93 6.42 -4.67 2.17
CA GLY A 93 7.51 -3.99 2.87
C GLY A 93 8.61 -4.93 3.37
N ARG A 94 8.25 -6.13 3.87
CA ARG A 94 9.21 -7.16 4.33
C ARG A 94 10.02 -7.81 3.21
N ASP A 95 9.56 -7.73 1.97
CA ASP A 95 10.25 -8.31 0.80
C ASP A 95 11.34 -7.35 0.29
N ILE A 96 11.31 -6.08 0.73
CA ILE A 96 12.28 -5.04 0.38
C ILE A 96 13.46 -5.11 1.35
N LYS A 97 14.67 -5.22 0.82
CA LYS A 97 15.93 -5.25 1.56
C LYS A 97 16.70 -3.95 1.34
N ARG A 98 17.80 -3.74 2.07
CA ARG A 98 18.60 -2.51 2.00
C ARG A 98 19.06 -2.14 0.58
N TYR A 99 19.40 -3.14 -0.24
CA TYR A 99 19.96 -2.95 -1.59
C TYR A 99 19.32 -3.85 -2.64
N GLY A 100 18.11 -4.37 -2.37
CA GLY A 100 17.42 -5.28 -3.28
C GLY A 100 16.06 -5.70 -2.76
N TYR A 101 15.54 -6.78 -3.29
CA TYR A 101 14.28 -7.36 -2.83
C TYR A 101 14.31 -8.89 -2.96
N GLU A 102 13.49 -9.56 -2.16
CA GLU A 102 13.21 -10.99 -2.26
C GLU A 102 11.73 -11.14 -2.56
N TRP A 103 11.40 -11.41 -3.83
CA TRP A 103 10.01 -11.54 -4.22
C TRP A 103 9.40 -12.85 -3.69
N ALA A 104 8.27 -12.74 -3.00
CA ALA A 104 7.57 -13.86 -2.39
C ALA A 104 6.55 -14.52 -3.33
N GLU A 105 6.70 -14.34 -4.65
CA GLU A 105 5.82 -14.90 -5.70
C GLU A 105 4.34 -14.54 -5.51
N LEU A 106 4.09 -13.33 -5.01
CA LEU A 106 2.76 -12.80 -4.80
C LEU A 106 2.36 -11.83 -5.91
N TRP A 107 1.08 -11.90 -6.24
CA TRP A 107 0.47 -11.12 -7.30
C TRP A 107 -0.72 -10.36 -6.74
N LEU A 108 -0.98 -9.19 -7.30
CA LEU A 108 -2.10 -8.33 -6.97
C LEU A 108 -3.09 -8.30 -8.13
N ILE A 109 -4.35 -8.57 -7.86
CA ILE A 109 -5.45 -8.27 -8.79
C ILE A 109 -5.71 -6.76 -8.71
N ALA A 110 -5.23 -6.01 -9.69
CA ALA A 110 -5.10 -4.55 -9.65
C ALA A 110 -6.37 -3.82 -10.12
N THR A 111 -7.50 -4.09 -9.50
CA THR A 111 -8.80 -3.45 -9.80
C THR A 111 -8.95 -2.11 -9.07
N PHE A 112 -8.10 -1.13 -9.41
CA PHE A 112 -8.15 0.19 -8.76
C PHE A 112 -9.40 0.97 -9.21
N PRO A 113 -10.19 1.56 -8.28
CA PRO A 113 -11.39 2.34 -8.62
C PRO A 113 -11.12 3.48 -9.60
N SER A 114 -9.95 4.12 -9.50
CA SER A 114 -9.54 5.21 -10.38
C SER A 114 -9.34 4.79 -11.85
N ARG A 115 -9.23 3.50 -12.13
CA ARG A 115 -9.07 2.96 -13.48
C ARG A 115 -10.39 2.56 -14.14
N HIS A 116 -11.49 2.61 -13.40
CA HIS A 116 -12.83 2.28 -13.88
C HIS A 116 -12.95 0.94 -14.65
N TYR A 117 -12.24 -0.09 -14.17
CA TYR A 117 -12.30 -1.42 -14.77
C TYR A 117 -13.72 -1.97 -14.74
N ASN A 118 -14.21 -2.46 -15.89
CA ASN A 118 -15.44 -3.22 -15.94
C ASN A 118 -15.13 -4.70 -15.67
N ILE A 119 -15.56 -5.20 -14.51
CA ILE A 119 -15.27 -6.58 -14.09
C ILE A 119 -15.90 -7.64 -15.02
N ASP A 120 -16.94 -7.28 -15.78
CA ASP A 120 -17.59 -8.17 -16.72
C ASP A 120 -16.69 -8.51 -17.94
N GLU A 121 -15.67 -7.69 -18.19
CA GLU A 121 -14.63 -7.95 -19.20
C GLU A 121 -13.58 -8.97 -18.75
N TYR A 122 -13.64 -9.39 -17.47
CA TYR A 122 -12.72 -10.32 -16.83
C TYR A 122 -13.48 -11.47 -16.15
N PRO A 123 -14.21 -12.32 -16.91
CA PRO A 123 -15.07 -13.37 -16.37
C PRO A 123 -14.37 -14.30 -15.38
N ALA A 124 -13.15 -14.74 -15.69
CA ALA A 124 -12.37 -15.63 -14.83
C ALA A 124 -12.01 -14.96 -13.48
N VAL A 125 -11.63 -13.67 -13.48
CA VAL A 125 -11.37 -12.90 -12.27
C VAL A 125 -12.66 -12.68 -11.48
N LYS A 126 -13.77 -12.35 -12.17
CA LYS A 126 -15.08 -12.17 -11.55
C LYS A 126 -15.52 -13.45 -10.84
N GLN A 127 -15.42 -14.60 -11.50
CA GLN A 127 -15.77 -15.89 -10.91
C GLN A 127 -14.91 -16.19 -9.67
N TYR A 128 -13.61 -15.93 -9.75
CA TYR A 128 -12.70 -16.11 -8.62
C TYR A 128 -13.10 -15.20 -7.44
N LEU A 129 -13.35 -13.92 -7.66
CA LEU A 129 -13.75 -13.00 -6.59
C LEU A 129 -15.10 -13.39 -5.99
N LEU A 130 -16.07 -13.79 -6.79
CA LEU A 130 -17.38 -14.27 -6.31
C LEU A 130 -17.29 -15.50 -5.41
N SER A 131 -16.25 -16.32 -5.53
CA SER A 131 -16.04 -17.48 -4.66
C SER A 131 -15.86 -17.13 -3.19
N PHE A 132 -15.52 -15.88 -2.85
CA PHE A 132 -15.41 -15.37 -1.48
C PHE A 132 -16.75 -14.90 -0.90
N GLY A 133 -17.81 -14.86 -1.71
CA GLY A 133 -19.13 -14.34 -1.34
C GLY A 133 -19.28 -12.83 -1.53
N ILE A 134 -20.42 -12.43 -2.10
CA ILE A 134 -20.72 -11.03 -2.43
C ILE A 134 -20.74 -10.18 -1.15
N GLU A 135 -21.38 -10.66 -0.08
CA GLU A 135 -21.51 -9.95 1.19
C GLU A 135 -20.14 -9.57 1.78
N ARG A 136 -19.15 -10.46 1.68
CA ARG A 136 -17.80 -10.20 2.18
C ARG A 136 -17.03 -9.19 1.33
N LEU A 137 -17.24 -9.20 0.03
CA LEU A 137 -16.66 -8.23 -0.88
C LEU A 137 -17.27 -6.82 -0.71
N GLU A 138 -18.56 -6.74 -0.35
CA GLU A 138 -19.26 -5.48 -0.09
C GLU A 138 -18.97 -4.91 1.31
N GLN A 139 -18.78 -5.76 2.35
CA GLN A 139 -18.49 -5.34 3.72
C GLN A 139 -17.19 -4.56 3.87
N THR A 140 -16.21 -4.78 3.02
CA THR A 140 -14.94 -4.05 3.04
C THR A 140 -15.06 -2.61 2.53
N GLY A 141 -16.29 -2.14 2.32
CA GLY A 141 -16.65 -0.75 2.07
C GLY A 141 -15.95 -0.13 0.87
N LYS A 142 -16.62 -0.04 -0.27
CA LYS A 142 -16.20 0.66 -1.49
C LYS A 142 -15.46 -0.17 -2.54
N ILE A 143 -15.67 -1.47 -2.62
CA ILE A 143 -15.35 -2.16 -3.84
C ILE A 143 -16.53 -1.93 -4.81
N HIS A 144 -16.45 -0.85 -5.59
CA HIS A 144 -17.38 -0.56 -6.71
C HIS A 144 -17.34 -1.62 -7.84
N ILE A 145 -16.79 -2.79 -7.57
CA ILE A 145 -16.66 -3.87 -8.55
C ILE A 145 -18.02 -4.46 -8.91
N LEU A 146 -18.99 -4.40 -8.00
CA LEU A 146 -20.32 -5.01 -8.20
C LEU A 146 -21.46 -4.00 -8.34
N SER A 147 -21.26 -2.71 -8.06
CA SER A 147 -22.31 -1.70 -8.20
C SER A 147 -22.64 -1.36 -9.66
N MET A 148 -21.79 -1.72 -10.61
CA MET A 148 -22.07 -1.54 -12.06
C MET A 148 -22.82 -2.72 -12.69
N ALA A 149 -22.98 -3.84 -12.01
CA ALA A 149 -23.74 -5.00 -12.51
C ALA A 149 -25.25 -4.92 -12.20
N ARG A 150 -25.73 -3.83 -11.59
CA ARG A 150 -27.16 -3.58 -11.34
C ARG A 150 -27.68 -2.40 -12.15
N LYS A 151 -27.62 -2.52 -13.46
CA LYS A 151 -28.47 -1.74 -14.38
C LYS A 151 -29.07 -2.66 -15.41
#